data_efed2465919cd84384c94e355d788c00
#
_entry.id   efed2465919cd84384c94e355d788c00
#
_cell.length_a   1.000
_cell.length_b   1.000
_cell.length_c   1.000
_cell.angle_alpha   90.00
_cell.angle_beta   90.00
_cell.angle_gamma   90.00
#
_symmetry.space_group_name_H-M   'P 1'
#
loop_
_entity.id
_entity.type
_entity.pdbx_description
1 polymer ?
#
loop_
_entity_poly.entity_id
_entity_poly.type
_entity_poly.pdbx_seq_one_letter_code
_entity_poly.pdbx_strand_id
1 'polypeptide(L)'
;MTNTADRTTHRASFKPAVARSAVSWELDQTILRREGSTVLDLHDVTSGSYHSTFSHKTGHGKLLMLKTDAGEQAKLHFGSLGPNDGMMQYVKMVILIVMTLSQVAPNARIHIGGGRGMVNLMFGAGVMFALMGVAVMGFSGGASEPTGTYLMIGFGLCLVGFGSWLAINMYPWDQDRFRISAAQMAAAIASKQFKL
;
A
#
# COMPACT_ATOMS: atom_id res chain seq x y z
N MET A 1 1.18 35.18 -32.13
CA MET A 1 1.77 33.83 -32.28
C MET A 1 1.47 33.04 -31.01
N THR A 2 0.36 32.34 -30.98
CA THR A 2 -0.06 31.53 -29.84
C THR A 2 0.74 30.24 -29.87
N ASN A 3 1.66 30.10 -28.93
CA ASN A 3 2.46 28.91 -28.73
C ASN A 3 1.51 27.80 -28.23
N THR A 4 1.08 26.93 -29.13
CA THR A 4 0.31 25.73 -28.80
C THR A 4 1.31 24.77 -28.14
N ALA A 5 1.55 24.97 -26.83
CA ALA A 5 2.32 24.02 -26.03
C ALA A 5 1.66 22.64 -26.24
N ASP A 6 2.47 21.72 -26.73
CA ASP A 6 2.09 20.35 -27.03
C ASP A 6 1.45 19.74 -25.76
N ARG A 7 0.11 19.70 -25.74
CA ARG A 7 -0.67 19.17 -24.61
C ARG A 7 -0.50 17.66 -24.63
N THR A 8 0.46 17.20 -23.87
CA THR A 8 0.70 15.74 -23.73
C THR A 8 -0.38 15.16 -22.82
N THR A 9 -1.44 14.67 -23.44
CA THR A 9 -2.51 13.95 -22.74
C THR A 9 -2.19 12.47 -22.73
N HIS A 10 -2.08 11.88 -21.54
CA HIS A 10 -1.83 10.45 -21.37
C HIS A 10 -3.13 9.72 -21.02
N ARG A 11 -3.45 8.67 -21.79
CA ARG A 11 -4.62 7.82 -21.55
C ARG A 11 -4.20 6.41 -21.19
N ALA A 12 -4.95 5.80 -20.26
CA ALA A 12 -4.86 4.39 -19.93
C ALA A 12 -6.26 3.83 -19.63
N SER A 13 -6.49 2.58 -20.04
CA SER A 13 -7.74 1.88 -19.76
C SER A 13 -7.45 0.54 -19.11
N PHE A 14 -7.99 0.30 -17.92
CA PHE A 14 -7.77 -0.93 -17.17
C PHE A 14 -8.98 -1.30 -16.32
N LYS A 15 -9.08 -2.60 -15.99
CA LYS A 15 -10.19 -3.10 -15.18
C LYS A 15 -9.94 -2.87 -13.70
N PRO A 16 -10.88 -2.26 -12.96
CA PRO A 16 -10.77 -2.08 -11.51
C PRO A 16 -10.94 -3.39 -10.73
N ALA A 17 -11.58 -4.41 -11.33
CA ALA A 17 -11.69 -5.76 -10.80
C ALA A 17 -11.92 -6.75 -11.93
N VAL A 18 -11.65 -8.04 -11.67
CA VAL A 18 -11.73 -9.13 -12.68
C VAL A 18 -13.07 -9.17 -13.41
N ALA A 19 -14.17 -8.95 -12.69
CA ALA A 19 -15.53 -9.05 -13.25
C ALA A 19 -16.13 -7.70 -13.67
N ARG A 20 -15.33 -6.60 -13.69
CA ARG A 20 -15.81 -5.26 -14.08
C ARG A 20 -15.31 -4.86 -15.45
N SER A 21 -16.07 -3.98 -16.11
CA SER A 21 -15.64 -3.32 -17.35
C SER A 21 -14.40 -2.45 -17.10
N ALA A 22 -13.62 -2.24 -18.16
CA ALA A 22 -12.47 -1.36 -18.11
C ALA A 22 -12.93 0.08 -17.92
N VAL A 23 -12.17 0.84 -17.14
CA VAL A 23 -12.38 2.27 -16.86
C VAL A 23 -11.24 3.04 -17.52
N SER A 24 -11.58 4.10 -18.26
CA SER A 24 -10.60 4.98 -18.90
C SER A 24 -10.18 6.07 -17.93
N TRP A 25 -8.86 6.23 -17.78
CA TRP A 25 -8.24 7.30 -17.04
C TRP A 25 -7.39 8.14 -17.96
N GLU A 26 -7.36 9.44 -17.72
CA GLU A 26 -6.66 10.42 -18.53
C GLU A 26 -5.95 11.42 -17.61
N LEU A 27 -4.67 11.65 -17.86
CA LEU A 27 -3.88 12.70 -17.23
C LEU A 27 -3.58 13.77 -18.29
N ASP A 28 -4.19 14.94 -18.14
CA ASP A 28 -3.99 16.12 -18.98
C ASP A 28 -3.23 17.17 -18.16
N GLN A 29 -1.89 17.22 -18.36
CA GLN A 29 -0.97 17.99 -17.52
C GLN A 29 -1.07 17.59 -16.04
N THR A 30 -1.87 18.32 -15.24
CA THR A 30 -2.08 18.08 -13.79
C THR A 30 -3.48 17.59 -13.48
N ILE A 31 -4.38 17.65 -14.45
CA ILE A 31 -5.80 17.32 -14.26
C ILE A 31 -6.01 15.81 -14.52
N LEU A 32 -6.45 15.12 -13.49
CA LEU A 32 -6.81 13.71 -13.58
C LEU A 32 -8.30 13.58 -13.91
N ARG A 33 -8.60 12.88 -15.00
CA ARG A 33 -9.97 12.64 -15.48
C ARG A 33 -10.27 11.15 -15.48
N ARG A 34 -11.53 10.82 -15.22
CA ARG A 34 -12.09 9.48 -15.35
C ARG A 34 -13.27 9.54 -16.31
N GLU A 35 -13.19 8.74 -17.38
CA GLU A 35 -14.26 8.68 -18.41
C GLU A 35 -14.63 10.06 -18.95
N GLY A 36 -13.63 10.94 -19.11
CA GLY A 36 -13.81 12.32 -19.59
C GLY A 36 -14.19 13.33 -18.51
N SER A 37 -14.62 12.90 -17.33
CA SER A 37 -14.97 13.80 -16.22
C SER A 37 -13.76 14.10 -15.35
N THR A 38 -13.54 15.37 -15.01
CA THR A 38 -12.50 15.80 -14.06
C THR A 38 -12.76 15.20 -12.68
N VAL A 39 -11.76 14.56 -12.09
CA VAL A 39 -11.83 13.96 -10.76
C VAL A 39 -11.09 14.80 -9.74
N LEU A 40 -9.86 15.24 -10.07
CA LEU A 40 -9.06 16.14 -9.22
C LEU A 40 -7.92 16.80 -10.01
N ASP A 41 -7.38 17.90 -9.48
CA ASP A 41 -6.12 18.49 -9.91
C ASP A 41 -4.99 18.00 -8.98
N LEU A 42 -3.85 17.58 -9.55
CA LEU A 42 -2.70 17.10 -8.79
C LEU A 42 -2.03 18.21 -7.95
N HIS A 43 -2.23 19.49 -8.29
CA HIS A 43 -1.78 20.62 -7.46
C HIS A 43 -2.41 20.62 -6.06
N ASP A 44 -3.66 20.19 -5.96
CA ASP A 44 -4.44 20.23 -4.73
C ASP A 44 -4.23 18.97 -3.86
N VAL A 45 -3.45 18.00 -4.35
CA VAL A 45 -3.20 16.74 -3.64
C VAL A 45 -2.28 16.97 -2.44
N THR A 46 -2.75 16.64 -1.25
CA THR A 46 -2.00 16.73 0.00
C THR A 46 -1.59 15.37 0.53
N SER A 47 -2.36 14.34 0.22
CA SER A 47 -2.09 12.99 0.69
C SER A 47 -2.54 11.91 -0.28
N GLY A 48 -1.97 10.73 -0.16
CA GLY A 48 -2.35 9.57 -0.94
C GLY A 48 -2.01 8.26 -0.25
N SER A 49 -2.42 7.16 -0.87
CA SER A 49 -1.98 5.83 -0.47
C SER A 49 -1.83 4.93 -1.68
N TYR A 50 -0.80 4.10 -1.65
CA TYR A 50 -0.57 3.05 -2.64
C TYR A 50 -0.55 1.69 -1.96
N HIS A 51 -1.43 0.81 -2.42
CA HIS A 51 -1.56 -0.56 -1.91
C HIS A 51 -1.40 -1.55 -3.04
N SER A 52 -0.60 -2.59 -2.80
CA SER A 52 -0.50 -3.75 -3.68
C SER A 52 -0.85 -4.99 -2.87
N THR A 53 -1.83 -5.75 -3.32
CA THR A 53 -2.28 -6.98 -2.67
C THR A 53 -2.21 -8.13 -3.65
N PHE A 54 -1.90 -9.32 -3.14
CA PHE A 54 -2.01 -10.56 -3.88
C PHE A 54 -2.87 -11.53 -3.07
N SER A 55 -3.80 -12.16 -3.76
CA SER A 55 -4.61 -13.25 -3.18
C SER A 55 -4.75 -14.37 -4.20
N HIS A 56 -4.62 -15.60 -3.77
CA HIS A 56 -4.83 -16.78 -4.64
C HIS A 56 -6.24 -16.81 -5.25
N LYS A 57 -7.24 -16.21 -4.58
CA LYS A 57 -8.63 -16.18 -5.06
C LYS A 57 -8.93 -15.00 -5.98
N THR A 58 -8.34 -13.83 -5.69
CA THR A 58 -8.67 -12.58 -6.39
C THR A 58 -7.53 -12.04 -7.27
N GLY A 59 -6.38 -12.72 -7.26
CA GLY A 59 -5.21 -12.33 -8.05
C GLY A 59 -4.51 -11.09 -7.52
N HIS A 60 -3.92 -10.33 -8.43
CA HIS A 60 -3.22 -9.08 -8.13
C HIS A 60 -4.20 -7.92 -8.04
N GLY A 61 -4.21 -7.24 -6.90
CA GLY A 61 -4.92 -5.98 -6.70
C GLY A 61 -3.94 -4.84 -6.47
N LYS A 62 -4.14 -3.72 -7.15
CA LYS A 62 -3.36 -2.49 -6.96
C LYS A 62 -4.31 -1.31 -6.82
N LEU A 63 -4.04 -0.44 -5.87
CA LEU A 63 -4.85 0.74 -5.60
C LEU A 63 -3.94 1.93 -5.34
N LEU A 64 -4.05 2.96 -6.17
CA LEU A 64 -3.57 4.30 -5.87
C LEU A 64 -4.79 5.16 -5.48
N MET A 65 -4.75 5.74 -4.29
CA MET A 65 -5.75 6.71 -3.84
C MET A 65 -5.05 8.03 -3.57
N LEU A 66 -5.57 9.10 -4.14
CA LEU A 66 -5.12 10.48 -3.91
C LEU A 66 -6.24 11.26 -3.26
N LYS A 67 -5.90 12.21 -2.39
CA LYS A 67 -6.84 13.04 -1.66
C LYS A 67 -6.37 14.48 -1.62
N THR A 68 -7.34 15.40 -1.71
CA THR A 68 -7.16 16.83 -1.49
C THR A 68 -7.64 17.21 -0.08
N ASP A 69 -7.26 18.39 0.40
CA ASP A 69 -7.78 18.93 1.67
C ASP A 69 -9.27 19.29 1.58
N ALA A 70 -9.78 19.56 0.38
CA ALA A 70 -11.21 19.77 0.12
C ALA A 70 -12.05 18.49 0.24
N GLY A 71 -11.40 17.33 0.43
CA GLY A 71 -12.06 16.03 0.57
C GLY A 71 -12.31 15.30 -0.76
N GLU A 72 -11.88 15.86 -1.89
CA GLU A 72 -11.93 15.18 -3.17
C GLU A 72 -11.01 13.97 -3.18
N GLN A 73 -11.40 12.91 -3.91
CA GLN A 73 -10.65 11.67 -3.95
C GLN A 73 -10.63 11.06 -5.35
N ALA A 74 -9.43 10.69 -5.80
CA ALA A 74 -9.26 9.83 -6.96
C ALA A 74 -8.81 8.43 -6.51
N LYS A 75 -9.50 7.38 -7.00
CA LYS A 75 -9.20 5.98 -6.69
C LYS A 75 -8.93 5.23 -7.99
N LEU A 76 -7.66 5.02 -8.31
CA LEU A 76 -7.23 4.19 -9.43
C LEU A 76 -7.05 2.76 -8.90
N HIS A 77 -8.00 1.90 -9.24
CA HIS A 77 -7.99 0.51 -8.80
C HIS A 77 -7.76 -0.40 -10.01
N PHE A 78 -6.86 -1.36 -9.85
CA PHE A 78 -6.59 -2.42 -10.81
C PHE A 78 -6.76 -3.78 -10.15
N GLY A 79 -7.41 -4.72 -10.84
CA GLY A 79 -7.56 -6.10 -10.39
C GLY A 79 -7.48 -7.08 -11.56
N SER A 80 -6.61 -8.08 -11.44
CA SER A 80 -6.43 -9.12 -12.46
C SER A 80 -6.00 -10.44 -11.83
N LEU A 81 -6.43 -11.56 -12.42
CA LEU A 81 -5.99 -12.90 -12.02
C LEU A 81 -4.54 -13.20 -12.40
N GLY A 82 -3.95 -12.43 -13.31
CA GLY A 82 -2.56 -12.59 -13.74
C GLY A 82 -2.02 -11.33 -14.42
N PRO A 83 -0.73 -11.33 -14.77
CA PRO A 83 -0.13 -10.24 -15.54
C PRO A 83 -0.84 -10.13 -16.91
N ASN A 84 -1.23 -8.91 -17.25
CA ASN A 84 -1.86 -8.61 -18.55
C ASN A 84 -1.54 -7.16 -18.96
N ASP A 85 -1.94 -6.80 -20.19
CA ASP A 85 -1.71 -5.46 -20.75
C ASP A 85 -2.32 -4.34 -19.89
N GLY A 86 -3.45 -4.60 -19.24
CA GLY A 86 -4.08 -3.64 -18.32
C GLY A 86 -3.21 -3.34 -17.10
N MET A 87 -2.43 -4.32 -16.61
CA MET A 87 -1.48 -4.09 -15.52
C MET A 87 -0.36 -3.12 -15.95
N MET A 88 0.18 -3.32 -17.16
CA MET A 88 1.21 -2.43 -17.70
C MET A 88 0.69 -1.01 -17.89
N GLN A 89 -0.54 -0.86 -18.40
CA GLN A 89 -1.19 0.44 -18.56
C GLN A 89 -1.44 1.12 -17.21
N TYR A 90 -1.92 0.37 -16.21
CA TYR A 90 -2.09 0.87 -14.84
C TYR A 90 -0.77 1.36 -14.25
N VAL A 91 0.29 0.54 -14.32
CA VAL A 91 1.61 0.89 -13.79
C VAL A 91 2.18 2.14 -14.47
N LYS A 92 2.08 2.23 -15.80
CA LYS A 92 2.51 3.43 -16.55
C LYS A 92 1.76 4.67 -16.10
N MET A 93 0.43 4.58 -15.92
CA MET A 93 -0.38 5.70 -15.45
C MET A 93 0.01 6.12 -14.03
N VAL A 94 0.22 5.17 -13.11
CA VAL A 94 0.68 5.46 -11.74
C VAL A 94 2.04 6.15 -11.75
N ILE A 95 2.99 5.67 -12.57
CA ILE A 95 4.31 6.31 -12.71
C ILE A 95 4.14 7.77 -13.17
N LEU A 96 3.35 8.01 -14.20
CA LEU A 96 3.11 9.36 -14.72
C LEU A 96 2.51 10.27 -13.65
N ILE A 97 1.47 9.80 -12.94
CA ILE A 97 0.83 10.54 -11.86
C ILE A 97 1.86 10.89 -10.77
N VAL A 98 2.65 9.92 -10.31
CA VAL A 98 3.65 10.14 -9.25
C VAL A 98 4.75 11.10 -9.71
N MET A 99 5.22 10.98 -10.96
CA MET A 99 6.21 11.89 -11.52
C MET A 99 5.66 13.32 -11.62
N THR A 100 4.43 13.49 -12.13
CA THR A 100 3.79 14.82 -12.19
C THR A 100 3.57 15.36 -10.77
N LEU A 101 3.05 14.53 -9.85
CA LEU A 101 2.83 14.92 -8.46
C LEU A 101 4.13 15.36 -7.77
N SER A 102 5.26 14.71 -8.06
CA SER A 102 6.57 15.11 -7.52
C SER A 102 7.03 16.50 -7.99
N GLN A 103 6.51 16.98 -9.10
CA GLN A 103 6.82 18.31 -9.64
C GLN A 103 5.88 19.38 -9.07
N VAL A 104 4.57 19.07 -8.96
CA VAL A 104 3.55 20.08 -8.59
C VAL A 104 3.23 20.08 -7.10
N ALA A 105 3.31 18.92 -6.43
CA ALA A 105 3.07 18.78 -5.00
C ALA A 105 4.12 17.83 -4.36
N PRO A 106 5.41 18.20 -4.34
CA PRO A 106 6.51 17.32 -3.91
C PRO A 106 6.38 16.85 -2.46
N ASN A 107 5.72 17.62 -1.61
CA ASN A 107 5.52 17.34 -0.19
C ASN A 107 4.26 16.51 0.10
N ALA A 108 3.43 16.19 -0.92
CA ALA A 108 2.28 15.34 -0.74
C ALA A 108 2.70 13.99 -0.12
N ARG A 109 2.02 13.60 0.97
CA ARG A 109 2.40 12.41 1.74
C ARG A 109 1.70 11.17 1.19
N ILE A 110 2.46 10.22 0.68
CA ILE A 110 1.94 8.96 0.15
C ILE A 110 2.24 7.83 1.13
N HIS A 111 1.18 7.18 1.60
CA HIS A 111 1.28 6.00 2.44
C HIS A 111 1.46 4.75 1.57
N ILE A 112 2.57 4.01 1.77
CA ILE A 112 2.88 2.79 1.03
C ILE A 112 2.68 1.59 1.94
N GLY A 113 1.99 0.56 1.46
CA GLY A 113 1.84 -0.70 2.18
C GLY A 113 0.40 -1.08 2.51
N GLY A 114 0.24 -2.09 3.37
CA GLY A 114 -1.06 -2.59 3.81
C GLY A 114 -1.86 -1.52 4.54
N GLY A 115 -3.18 -1.49 4.32
CA GLY A 115 -4.06 -0.56 5.01
C GLY A 115 -3.96 -0.71 6.54
N ARG A 116 -4.37 0.33 7.27
CA ARG A 116 -4.39 0.34 8.76
C ARG A 116 -4.96 -0.93 9.38
N GLY A 117 -5.97 -1.53 8.73
CA GLY A 117 -6.57 -2.77 9.19
C GLY A 117 -5.59 -3.94 9.22
N MET A 118 -4.72 -4.07 8.21
CA MET A 118 -3.70 -5.14 8.16
C MET A 118 -2.62 -4.93 9.22
N VAL A 119 -2.17 -3.69 9.40
CA VAL A 119 -1.17 -3.33 10.43
C VAL A 119 -1.73 -3.62 11.82
N ASN A 120 -2.96 -3.19 12.11
CA ASN A 120 -3.62 -3.46 13.40
C ASN A 120 -3.83 -4.95 13.63
N LEU A 121 -4.21 -5.72 12.61
CA LEU A 121 -4.39 -7.16 12.71
C LEU A 121 -3.06 -7.86 13.02
N MET A 122 -1.98 -7.50 12.32
CA MET A 122 -0.66 -8.07 12.56
C MET A 122 -0.10 -7.68 13.93
N PHE A 123 -0.30 -6.43 14.35
CA PHE A 123 0.04 -6.00 15.72
C PHE A 123 -0.71 -6.81 16.76
N GLY A 124 -2.05 -6.94 16.61
CA GLY A 124 -2.88 -7.74 17.52
C GLY A 124 -2.46 -9.21 17.57
N ALA A 125 -2.15 -9.81 16.42
CA ALA A 125 -1.62 -11.17 16.35
C ALA A 125 -0.27 -11.29 17.10
N GLY A 126 0.63 -10.32 16.92
CA GLY A 126 1.92 -10.28 17.65
C GLY A 126 1.73 -10.25 19.17
N VAL A 127 0.85 -9.38 19.65
CA VAL A 127 0.50 -9.32 21.09
C VAL A 127 -0.09 -10.63 21.58
N MET A 128 -1.01 -11.23 20.83
CA MET A 128 -1.61 -12.53 21.16
C MET A 128 -0.56 -13.65 21.25
N PHE A 129 0.36 -13.74 20.30
CA PHE A 129 1.44 -14.74 20.35
C PHE A 129 2.36 -14.53 21.55
N ALA A 130 2.70 -13.28 21.88
CA ALA A 130 3.52 -12.99 23.05
C ALA A 130 2.83 -13.42 24.34
N LEU A 131 1.53 -13.09 24.50
CA LEU A 131 0.74 -13.49 25.67
C LEU A 131 0.59 -15.02 25.77
N MET A 132 0.35 -15.70 24.65
CA MET A 132 0.27 -17.15 24.59
C MET A 132 1.59 -17.80 25.00
N GLY A 133 2.74 -17.24 24.57
CA GLY A 133 4.05 -17.71 24.97
C GLY A 133 4.28 -17.61 26.48
N VAL A 134 3.87 -16.49 27.10
CA VAL A 134 3.92 -16.30 28.55
C VAL A 134 3.04 -17.32 29.27
N ALA A 135 1.82 -17.57 28.78
CA ALA A 135 0.92 -18.56 29.34
C ALA A 135 1.51 -19.97 29.29
N VAL A 136 2.08 -20.39 28.14
CA VAL A 136 2.72 -21.69 27.98
C VAL A 136 3.87 -21.85 28.99
N MET A 137 4.71 -20.82 29.16
CA MET A 137 5.77 -20.85 30.18
C MET A 137 5.21 -20.96 31.61
N GLY A 138 4.11 -20.25 31.91
CA GLY A 138 3.46 -20.32 33.22
C GLY A 138 2.92 -21.72 33.55
N PHE A 139 2.41 -22.44 32.54
CA PHE A 139 1.91 -23.81 32.72
C PHE A 139 3.04 -24.88 32.75
N SER A 140 4.26 -24.53 32.38
CA SER A 140 5.38 -25.47 32.35
C SER A 140 5.71 -26.06 33.74
N GLY A 141 5.43 -25.32 34.83
CA GLY A 141 5.63 -25.81 36.21
C GLY A 141 4.73 -26.98 36.61
N GLY A 142 3.69 -27.31 35.84
CA GLY A 142 2.81 -28.47 36.05
C GLY A 142 3.23 -29.74 35.32
N ALA A 143 4.30 -29.70 34.51
CA ALA A 143 4.77 -30.87 33.77
C ALA A 143 5.47 -31.87 34.74
N SER A 144 5.07 -33.13 34.67
CA SER A 144 5.58 -34.18 35.53
C SER A 144 7.03 -34.63 35.19
N GLU A 145 7.50 -34.28 33.99
CA GLU A 145 8.84 -34.62 33.52
C GLU A 145 9.67 -33.39 33.18
N PRO A 146 10.98 -33.38 33.53
CA PRO A 146 11.87 -32.26 33.28
C PRO A 146 11.98 -31.89 31.77
N THR A 147 12.00 -32.92 30.91
CA THR A 147 12.09 -32.75 29.45
C THR A 147 10.89 -32.01 28.92
N GLY A 148 9.66 -32.30 29.40
CA GLY A 148 8.43 -31.58 29.02
C GLY A 148 8.46 -30.11 29.43
N THR A 149 8.99 -29.84 30.63
CA THR A 149 9.17 -28.49 31.16
C THR A 149 10.10 -27.65 30.25
N TYR A 150 11.27 -28.18 29.88
CA TYR A 150 12.22 -27.49 29.01
C TYR A 150 11.65 -27.23 27.60
N LEU A 151 10.92 -28.20 27.05
CA LEU A 151 10.26 -28.00 25.73
C LEU A 151 9.20 -26.91 25.77
N MET A 152 8.37 -26.89 26.82
CA MET A 152 7.34 -25.84 27.00
C MET A 152 7.98 -24.46 27.17
N ILE A 153 9.02 -24.32 27.96
CA ILE A 153 9.75 -23.07 28.14
C ILE A 153 10.37 -22.62 26.82
N GLY A 154 11.04 -23.51 26.09
CA GLY A 154 11.65 -23.20 24.80
C GLY A 154 10.60 -22.72 23.76
N PHE A 155 9.47 -23.43 23.67
CA PHE A 155 8.38 -23.05 22.79
C PHE A 155 7.75 -21.71 23.18
N GLY A 156 7.52 -21.50 24.48
CA GLY A 156 7.00 -20.24 25.00
C GLY A 156 7.93 -19.06 24.70
N LEU A 157 9.24 -19.21 24.85
CA LEU A 157 10.22 -18.18 24.48
C LEU A 157 10.21 -17.87 22.98
N CYS A 158 10.07 -18.88 22.13
CA CYS A 158 9.92 -18.66 20.68
C CYS A 158 8.67 -17.85 20.34
N LEU A 159 7.53 -18.17 20.98
CA LEU A 159 6.28 -17.41 20.79
C LEU A 159 6.40 -15.97 21.29
N VAL A 160 7.01 -15.75 22.46
CA VAL A 160 7.24 -14.39 22.99
C VAL A 160 8.16 -13.61 22.06
N GLY A 161 9.28 -14.21 21.63
CA GLY A 161 10.24 -13.58 20.71
C GLY A 161 9.60 -13.19 19.38
N PHE A 162 8.92 -14.12 18.73
CA PHE A 162 8.23 -13.88 17.46
C PHE A 162 7.09 -12.87 17.62
N GLY A 163 6.26 -13.02 18.65
CA GLY A 163 5.14 -12.12 18.91
C GLY A 163 5.58 -10.69 19.19
N SER A 164 6.63 -10.52 20.00
CA SER A 164 7.21 -9.20 20.30
C SER A 164 7.84 -8.58 19.05
N TRP A 165 8.58 -9.35 18.27
CA TRP A 165 9.14 -8.88 17.00
C TRP A 165 8.05 -8.41 16.05
N LEU A 166 6.96 -9.18 15.91
CA LEU A 166 5.84 -8.83 15.05
C LEU A 166 5.13 -7.56 15.55
N ALA A 167 4.87 -7.47 16.86
CA ALA A 167 4.22 -6.31 17.46
C ALA A 167 5.07 -5.02 17.30
N ILE A 168 6.38 -5.10 17.52
CA ILE A 168 7.28 -3.95 17.37
C ILE A 168 7.35 -3.49 15.91
N ASN A 169 7.45 -4.43 14.96
CA ASN A 169 7.55 -4.09 13.55
C ASN A 169 6.23 -3.61 12.93
N MET A 170 5.09 -4.01 13.50
CA MET A 170 3.75 -3.63 13.04
C MET A 170 3.06 -2.64 14.00
N TYR A 171 3.85 -1.85 14.73
CA TYR A 171 3.33 -0.87 15.68
C TYR A 171 2.45 0.17 14.97
N PRO A 172 1.12 0.23 15.26
CA PRO A 172 0.18 1.00 14.45
C PRO A 172 0.27 2.52 14.62
N TRP A 173 0.95 2.98 15.66
CA TRP A 173 1.13 4.42 15.93
C TRP A 173 2.37 5.00 15.24
N ASP A 174 3.32 4.18 14.77
CA ASP A 174 4.46 4.62 13.97
C ASP A 174 4.08 4.69 12.48
N GLN A 175 3.15 5.59 12.18
CA GLN A 175 2.60 5.74 10.82
C GLN A 175 3.59 6.38 9.84
N ASP A 176 4.63 7.04 10.35
CA ASP A 176 5.59 7.75 9.50
C ASP A 176 6.54 6.79 8.77
N ARG A 177 6.75 5.58 9.28
CA ARG A 177 7.52 4.51 8.60
C ARG A 177 6.98 4.15 7.21
N PHE A 178 5.68 4.28 7.01
CA PHE A 178 5.01 3.90 5.76
C PHE A 178 4.64 5.12 4.90
N ARG A 179 5.09 6.32 5.31
CA ARG A 179 4.81 7.57 4.58
C ARG A 179 6.08 8.07 3.94
N ILE A 180 6.00 8.29 2.65
CA ILE A 180 7.05 8.96 1.88
C ILE A 180 6.45 10.16 1.16
N SER A 181 7.28 11.15 0.85
CA SER A 181 6.83 12.25 0.00
C SER A 181 6.67 11.80 -1.46
N ALA A 182 5.87 12.52 -2.23
CA ALA A 182 5.73 12.26 -3.67
C ALA A 182 7.11 12.31 -4.38
N ALA A 183 7.98 13.24 -3.98
CA ALA A 183 9.34 13.34 -4.50
C ALA A 183 10.19 12.09 -4.17
N GLN A 184 10.10 11.58 -2.94
CA GLN A 184 10.81 10.35 -2.54
C GLN A 184 10.29 9.13 -3.29
N MET A 185 8.95 9.02 -3.48
CA MET A 185 8.36 7.95 -4.26
C MET A 185 8.81 7.98 -5.72
N ALA A 186 8.82 9.15 -6.33
CA ALA A 186 9.31 9.33 -7.70
C ALA A 186 10.79 8.92 -7.84
N ALA A 187 11.65 9.33 -6.90
CA ALA A 187 13.06 8.94 -6.87
C ALA A 187 13.24 7.43 -6.69
N ALA A 188 12.45 6.78 -5.83
CA ALA A 188 12.48 5.34 -5.62
C ALA A 188 12.03 4.55 -6.87
N ILE A 189 11.04 5.05 -7.61
CA ILE A 189 10.62 4.49 -8.89
C ILE A 189 11.74 4.63 -9.94
N ALA A 190 12.34 5.83 -10.06
CA ALA A 190 13.41 6.11 -11.01
C ALA A 190 14.66 5.24 -10.76
N SER A 191 15.01 4.99 -9.50
CA SER A 191 16.12 4.13 -9.09
C SER A 191 15.82 2.63 -9.15
N LYS A 192 14.63 2.22 -9.60
CA LYS A 192 14.15 0.82 -9.63
C LYS A 192 14.12 0.13 -8.26
N GLN A 193 14.23 0.88 -7.17
CA GLN A 193 14.10 0.35 -5.81
C GLN A 193 12.64 0.04 -5.44
N PHE A 194 11.70 0.67 -6.13
CA PHE A 194 10.28 0.47 -5.91
C PHE A 194 9.64 -0.29 -7.07
N LYS A 195 9.11 -1.48 -6.78
CA LYS A 195 8.34 -2.28 -7.76
C LYS A 195 6.85 -1.97 -7.61
N LEU A 196 6.32 -1.28 -8.58
CA LEU A 196 4.89 -0.99 -8.70
C LEU A 196 4.05 -2.22 -9.09
#